data_431956b26a714e24eaa5459c75bc9b54
#
_entry.id   431956b26a714e24eaa5459c75bc9b54
#
_cell.length_a   1.000
_cell.length_b   1.000
_cell.length_c   1.000
_cell.angle_alpha   90.00
_cell.angle_beta   90.00
_cell.angle_gamma   90.00
#
_symmetry.space_group_name_H-M   'P 1'
#
loop_
_entity.id
_entity.type
_entity.pdbx_description
1 polymer ?
#
loop_
_entity_poly.entity_id
_entity_poly.type
_entity_poly.pdbx_seq_one_letter_code
_entity_poly.pdbx_strand_id
1 'polypeptide(L)'
;MQVPHCTTPTPDPSPQGGGEKNNGALAGIRVLDLTRVLAGPTCAMMLGDMGAEVIKVEPPSGGDDTRGWGPPFAGGESAYFLGVNRNKRSITLNLAVPAGQKLLAGLIERADIVIDNFKLGTLAKWGFSDAWFDERAPRVVRCSITGYGSTGPKAALPGYDFILQAESGLMSICGEPDGTPTKYGVAIVDVCTGMLACNAILAALNARHGSGRGQKVELSLYESALHMLVNVASNVLVSGRGGGRFGNGHPSIVPYTTYAAKDAMMALAIGNDTQFAKCASVLGHPEWADDPRFATNRARVEHRLLADGAIAEALAGDTVDNWLAKLKAVGVPCGRINSVAEALADPQTQARQMIETLQHPTIGTLKLVGIPYKFSGTPASVRRPPPTLGEHTEEILRDELGLDAAAIAALREDRVI
;
A
#
# COMPACT_ATOMS: atom_id res chain seq x y z
N MET A 1 30.56 -11.45 -31.69
CA MET A 1 30.88 -11.51 -30.26
C MET A 1 29.64 -12.03 -29.54
N GLN A 2 29.70 -13.28 -29.08
CA GLN A 2 28.62 -13.93 -28.33
C GLN A 2 28.61 -13.38 -26.90
N VAL A 3 27.49 -12.87 -26.44
CA VAL A 3 27.27 -12.46 -25.05
C VAL A 3 27.07 -13.73 -24.22
N PRO A 4 27.79 -13.94 -23.13
CA PRO A 4 27.60 -15.13 -22.28
C PRO A 4 26.24 -15.06 -21.58
N HIS A 5 25.45 -16.12 -21.71
CA HIS A 5 24.25 -16.36 -20.91
C HIS A 5 24.66 -16.55 -19.45
N CYS A 6 24.33 -15.57 -18.63
CA CYS A 6 24.38 -15.70 -17.18
C CYS A 6 23.19 -16.55 -16.71
N THR A 7 23.42 -17.85 -16.47
CA THR A 7 22.47 -18.72 -15.79
C THR A 7 22.54 -18.42 -14.30
N THR A 8 21.61 -17.63 -13.78
CA THR A 8 21.36 -17.57 -12.35
C THR A 8 20.76 -18.88 -11.89
N PRO A 9 21.29 -19.52 -10.83
CA PRO A 9 20.68 -20.72 -10.28
C PRO A 9 19.30 -20.38 -9.74
N THR A 10 18.31 -21.19 -10.14
CA THR A 10 16.97 -21.21 -9.54
C THR A 10 17.12 -21.58 -8.07
N PRO A 11 16.57 -20.81 -7.13
CA PRO A 11 16.53 -21.22 -5.73
C PRO A 11 15.62 -22.45 -5.61
N ASP A 12 16.14 -23.50 -4.97
CA ASP A 12 15.40 -24.68 -4.58
C ASP A 12 14.18 -24.29 -3.71
N PRO A 13 13.01 -24.90 -3.86
CA PRO A 13 11.87 -24.60 -3.00
C PRO A 13 12.22 -24.98 -1.56
N SER A 14 12.14 -24.01 -0.66
CA SER A 14 12.45 -24.13 0.76
C SER A 14 11.69 -25.30 1.40
N PRO A 15 12.37 -26.17 2.19
CA PRO A 15 11.69 -27.21 2.95
C PRO A 15 10.85 -26.60 4.06
N GLN A 16 9.62 -27.05 4.18
CA GLN A 16 8.70 -26.70 5.25
C GLN A 16 9.20 -27.21 6.60
N GLY A 17 9.27 -26.36 7.61
CA GLY A 17 9.26 -26.74 9.02
C GLY A 17 10.63 -26.99 9.66
N GLY A 18 11.27 -25.96 10.11
CA GLY A 18 12.37 -25.94 11.05
C GLY A 18 12.75 -24.50 11.25
N GLY A 19 12.83 -24.01 12.49
CA GLY A 19 12.97 -22.62 12.87
C GLY A 19 14.06 -21.87 12.12
N GLU A 20 13.72 -21.36 10.94
CA GLU A 20 14.58 -20.47 10.19
C GLU A 20 14.82 -19.21 11.03
N LYS A 21 16.09 -18.88 11.26
CA LYS A 21 16.45 -17.62 11.91
C LYS A 21 15.86 -16.49 11.08
N ASN A 22 15.05 -15.66 11.72
CA ASN A 22 14.53 -14.45 11.10
C ASN A 22 15.70 -13.52 10.75
N ASN A 23 16.10 -13.50 9.49
CA ASN A 23 17.20 -12.71 8.96
C ASN A 23 16.72 -11.42 8.27
N GLY A 24 15.47 -11.02 8.46
CA GLY A 24 14.93 -9.78 7.92
C GLY A 24 15.61 -8.53 8.46
N ALA A 25 15.55 -7.44 7.72
CA ALA A 25 16.19 -6.16 8.09
C ALA A 25 15.72 -5.59 9.45
N LEU A 26 14.51 -5.97 9.88
CA LEU A 26 13.91 -5.57 11.17
C LEU A 26 13.85 -6.73 12.17
N ALA A 27 14.69 -7.76 12.02
CA ALA A 27 14.76 -8.84 12.99
C ALA A 27 15.06 -8.31 14.39
N GLY A 28 14.28 -8.75 15.38
CA GLY A 28 14.38 -8.28 16.78
C GLY A 28 13.64 -6.96 17.08
N ILE A 29 13.05 -6.30 16.08
CA ILE A 29 12.16 -5.14 16.29
C ILE A 29 10.76 -5.63 16.60
N ARG A 30 10.14 -5.06 17.64
CA ARG A 30 8.79 -5.37 18.12
C ARG A 30 7.83 -4.24 17.81
N VAL A 31 6.75 -4.55 17.09
CA VAL A 31 5.69 -3.62 16.70
C VAL A 31 4.40 -3.97 17.42
N LEU A 32 3.83 -3.01 18.10
CA LEU A 32 2.49 -3.10 18.65
C LEU A 32 1.53 -2.33 17.72
N ASP A 33 0.68 -3.09 17.03
CA ASP A 33 -0.30 -2.60 16.06
C ASP A 33 -1.66 -2.45 16.74
N LEU A 34 -2.03 -1.21 17.09
CA LEU A 34 -3.32 -0.84 17.66
C LEU A 34 -4.30 -0.33 16.59
N THR A 35 -3.92 -0.46 15.32
CA THR A 35 -4.66 0.14 14.21
C THR A 35 -5.77 -0.76 13.68
N ARG A 36 -6.70 -0.15 12.95
CA ARG A 36 -7.81 -0.82 12.27
C ARG A 36 -7.89 -0.36 10.82
N VAL A 37 -8.65 -1.06 10.03
CA VAL A 37 -9.01 -0.82 8.64
C VAL A 37 -7.85 -1.05 7.69
N LEU A 38 -7.13 -0.02 7.19
CA LEU A 38 -6.21 -0.22 6.08
C LEU A 38 -4.85 0.48 6.24
N ALA A 39 -4.81 1.79 6.49
CA ALA A 39 -3.56 2.54 6.49
C ALA A 39 -2.54 2.00 7.51
N GLY A 40 -2.94 1.92 8.79
CA GLY A 40 -2.11 1.37 9.85
C GLY A 40 -1.80 -0.11 9.67
N PRO A 41 -2.80 -0.98 9.40
CA PRO A 41 -2.55 -2.39 9.12
C PRO A 41 -1.58 -2.64 7.97
N THR A 42 -1.63 -1.84 6.89
CA THR A 42 -0.65 -1.89 5.78
C THR A 42 0.75 -1.55 6.26
N CYS A 43 0.91 -0.48 7.05
CA CYS A 43 2.18 -0.10 7.64
C CYS A 43 2.75 -1.23 8.51
N ALA A 44 1.96 -1.76 9.43
CA ALA A 44 2.38 -2.84 10.33
C ALA A 44 2.73 -4.13 9.56
N MET A 45 1.96 -4.48 8.52
CA MET A 45 2.26 -5.61 7.64
C MET A 45 3.62 -5.43 6.94
N MET A 46 3.90 -4.24 6.40
CA MET A 46 5.19 -3.95 5.73
C MET A 46 6.38 -4.09 6.69
N LEU A 47 6.25 -3.63 7.93
CA LEU A 47 7.27 -3.84 8.96
C LEU A 47 7.44 -5.34 9.29
N GLY A 48 6.33 -6.08 9.37
CA GLY A 48 6.34 -7.52 9.53
C GLY A 48 7.04 -8.24 8.37
N ASP A 49 6.77 -7.84 7.12
CA ASP A 49 7.41 -8.40 5.93
C ASP A 49 8.94 -8.21 5.93
N MET A 50 9.42 -7.10 6.51
CA MET A 50 10.84 -6.81 6.70
C MET A 50 11.47 -7.50 7.91
N GLY A 51 10.73 -8.33 8.64
CA GLY A 51 11.28 -9.13 9.73
C GLY A 51 10.87 -8.71 11.13
N ALA A 52 10.11 -7.63 11.32
CA ALA A 52 9.63 -7.24 12.65
C ALA A 52 8.64 -8.27 13.22
N GLU A 53 8.60 -8.39 14.55
CA GLU A 53 7.56 -9.10 15.27
C GLU A 53 6.39 -8.16 15.50
N VAL A 54 5.22 -8.49 14.91
CA VAL A 54 4.03 -7.63 14.99
C VAL A 54 2.97 -8.28 15.84
N ILE A 55 2.54 -7.59 16.90
CA ILE A 55 1.39 -7.95 17.73
C ILE A 55 0.25 -6.98 17.39
N LYS A 56 -0.84 -7.51 16.81
CA LYS A 56 -2.07 -6.77 16.57
C LYS A 56 -3.00 -6.90 17.75
N VAL A 57 -3.36 -5.76 18.35
CA VAL A 57 -4.29 -5.69 19.48
C VAL A 57 -5.69 -5.38 18.94
N GLU A 58 -6.64 -6.23 19.25
CA GLU A 58 -8.01 -6.15 18.78
C GLU A 58 -9.02 -6.18 19.94
N PRO A 59 -10.19 -5.55 19.83
CA PRO A 59 -11.24 -5.74 20.83
C PRO A 59 -11.74 -7.19 20.81
N PRO A 60 -12.10 -7.79 21.99
CA PRO A 60 -12.59 -9.16 22.05
C PRO A 60 -13.87 -9.40 21.23
N SER A 61 -14.71 -8.37 21.13
CA SER A 61 -15.96 -8.46 20.35
C SER A 61 -15.74 -7.97 18.93
N GLY A 62 -15.63 -8.89 17.96
CA GLY A 62 -15.60 -8.61 16.54
C GLY A 62 -14.22 -8.24 15.94
N GLY A 63 -13.25 -7.86 16.74
CA GLY A 63 -11.90 -7.52 16.26
C GLY A 63 -11.85 -6.23 15.43
N ASP A 64 -10.98 -6.23 14.42
CA ASP A 64 -10.90 -5.19 13.41
C ASP A 64 -12.18 -5.19 12.56
N ASP A 65 -12.73 -4.01 12.29
CA ASP A 65 -13.98 -3.84 11.49
C ASP A 65 -13.90 -4.57 10.14
N THR A 66 -12.69 -4.67 9.56
CA THR A 66 -12.47 -5.34 8.27
C THR A 66 -12.68 -6.85 8.32
N ARG A 67 -12.71 -7.49 9.50
CA ARG A 67 -13.09 -8.90 9.63
C ARG A 67 -14.54 -9.15 9.19
N GLY A 68 -15.41 -8.14 9.31
CA GLY A 68 -16.81 -8.19 8.85
C GLY A 68 -17.03 -7.68 7.42
N TRP A 69 -16.00 -7.16 6.74
CA TRP A 69 -16.17 -6.56 5.41
C TRP A 69 -16.08 -7.59 4.29
N GLY A 70 -17.22 -7.99 3.80
CA GLY A 70 -17.37 -8.93 2.69
C GLY A 70 -18.78 -8.97 2.13
N PRO A 71 -19.07 -9.77 1.12
CA PRO A 71 -18.19 -10.79 0.51
C PRO A 71 -17.02 -10.23 -0.27
N PRO A 72 -15.95 -11.02 -0.55
CA PRO A 72 -15.88 -12.46 -0.32
C PRO A 72 -15.31 -12.81 1.08
N PHE A 73 -15.71 -13.98 1.58
CA PHE A 73 -15.17 -14.61 2.79
C PHE A 73 -14.58 -15.97 2.45
N ALA A 74 -13.53 -16.38 3.17
CA ALA A 74 -12.94 -17.71 3.10
C ALA A 74 -12.69 -18.24 4.52
N GLY A 75 -13.19 -19.45 4.85
CA GLY A 75 -13.06 -20.03 6.18
C GLY A 75 -13.56 -19.14 7.34
N GLY A 76 -14.54 -18.27 7.07
CA GLY A 76 -15.05 -17.29 8.03
C GLY A 76 -14.31 -15.95 8.06
N GLU A 77 -13.14 -15.84 7.42
CA GLU A 77 -12.32 -14.63 7.37
C GLU A 77 -12.63 -13.78 6.13
N SER A 78 -12.68 -12.47 6.30
CA SER A 78 -12.85 -11.51 5.20
C SER A 78 -11.58 -11.42 4.34
N ALA A 79 -11.75 -11.45 3.01
CA ALA A 79 -10.64 -11.23 2.08
C ALA A 79 -9.97 -9.86 2.27
N TYR A 80 -10.70 -8.85 2.74
CA TYR A 80 -10.16 -7.53 3.05
C TYR A 80 -9.16 -7.62 4.20
N PHE A 81 -9.54 -8.27 5.32
CA PHE A 81 -8.67 -8.48 6.46
C PHE A 81 -7.43 -9.31 6.08
N LEU A 82 -7.65 -10.40 5.33
CA LEU A 82 -6.56 -11.29 4.88
C LEU A 82 -5.51 -10.56 4.03
N GLY A 83 -5.91 -9.57 3.25
CA GLY A 83 -5.03 -8.84 2.33
C GLY A 83 -3.94 -8.01 3.02
N VAL A 84 -4.11 -7.61 4.30
CA VAL A 84 -3.24 -6.63 4.97
C VAL A 84 -2.79 -7.02 6.38
N ASN A 85 -2.96 -8.30 6.78
CA ASN A 85 -2.64 -8.71 8.16
C ASN A 85 -1.70 -9.92 8.26
N ARG A 86 -1.02 -10.32 7.17
CA ARG A 86 0.04 -11.34 7.25
C ARG A 86 1.19 -10.90 8.15
N ASN A 87 1.96 -11.84 8.64
CA ASN A 87 3.10 -11.62 9.53
C ASN A 87 2.75 -10.98 10.89
N LYS A 88 1.47 -11.09 11.32
CA LYS A 88 1.02 -10.59 12.62
C LYS A 88 0.60 -11.73 13.55
N ARG A 89 0.76 -11.52 14.85
CA ARG A 89 0.11 -12.28 15.93
C ARG A 89 -1.07 -11.46 16.45
N SER A 90 -2.25 -12.05 16.64
CA SER A 90 -3.44 -11.37 17.18
C SER A 90 -3.62 -11.64 18.65
N ILE A 91 -3.81 -10.58 19.45
CA ILE A 91 -4.25 -10.62 20.83
C ILE A 91 -5.55 -9.83 20.98
N THR A 92 -6.50 -10.36 21.75
CA THR A 92 -7.69 -9.60 22.13
C THR A 92 -7.49 -8.90 23.47
N LEU A 93 -7.79 -7.59 23.52
CA LEU A 93 -7.79 -6.79 24.74
C LEU A 93 -8.95 -5.81 24.78
N ASN A 94 -9.72 -5.82 25.85
CA ASN A 94 -10.75 -4.82 26.10
C ASN A 94 -10.11 -3.55 26.71
N LEU A 95 -9.75 -2.59 25.86
CA LEU A 95 -9.11 -1.35 26.28
C LEU A 95 -10.08 -0.33 26.92
N ALA A 96 -11.37 -0.64 27.00
CA ALA A 96 -12.34 0.18 27.72
C ALA A 96 -12.27 0.00 29.24
N VAL A 97 -11.60 -1.08 29.72
CA VAL A 97 -11.47 -1.38 31.15
C VAL A 97 -10.02 -1.25 31.62
N PRO A 98 -9.79 -0.85 32.91
CA PRO A 98 -8.44 -0.63 33.45
C PRO A 98 -7.53 -1.86 33.36
N ALA A 99 -8.07 -3.07 33.51
CA ALA A 99 -7.30 -4.31 33.40
C ALA A 99 -6.70 -4.48 32.00
N GLY A 100 -7.47 -4.20 30.92
CA GLY A 100 -6.97 -4.24 29.55
C GLY A 100 -5.91 -3.17 29.29
N GLN A 101 -6.10 -1.96 29.85
CA GLN A 101 -5.12 -0.87 29.74
C GLN A 101 -3.81 -1.24 30.44
N LYS A 102 -3.86 -1.93 31.59
CA LYS A 102 -2.68 -2.41 32.31
C LYS A 102 -1.89 -3.43 31.48
N LEU A 103 -2.58 -4.35 30.82
CA LEU A 103 -1.92 -5.30 29.90
C LEU A 103 -1.28 -4.58 28.71
N LEU A 104 -1.99 -3.61 28.14
CA LEU A 104 -1.45 -2.78 27.06
C LEU A 104 -0.19 -2.03 27.48
N ALA A 105 -0.14 -1.46 28.70
CA ALA A 105 1.05 -0.80 29.24
C ALA A 105 2.25 -1.74 29.24
N GLY A 106 2.09 -2.97 29.74
CA GLY A 106 3.14 -3.98 29.74
C GLY A 106 3.64 -4.37 28.35
N LEU A 107 2.77 -4.37 27.35
CA LEU A 107 3.15 -4.62 25.97
C LEU A 107 3.88 -3.41 25.35
N ILE A 108 3.43 -2.18 25.62
CA ILE A 108 4.09 -0.94 25.15
C ILE A 108 5.52 -0.84 25.68
N GLU A 109 5.75 -1.14 26.96
CA GLU A 109 7.09 -1.08 27.58
C GLU A 109 8.10 -2.04 26.95
N ARG A 110 7.63 -3.06 26.23
CA ARG A 110 8.45 -4.05 25.52
C ARG A 110 8.53 -3.81 24.02
N ALA A 111 7.74 -2.87 23.49
CA ALA A 111 7.71 -2.56 22.10
C ALA A 111 8.84 -1.60 21.68
N ASP A 112 9.25 -1.69 20.43
CA ASP A 112 10.09 -0.69 19.76
C ASP A 112 9.26 0.35 19.03
N ILE A 113 8.09 -0.06 18.55
CA ILE A 113 7.17 0.74 17.74
C ILE A 113 5.76 0.51 18.25
N VAL A 114 5.00 1.58 18.40
CA VAL A 114 3.55 1.56 18.62
C VAL A 114 2.88 2.34 17.49
N ILE A 115 1.90 1.72 16.84
CA ILE A 115 1.15 2.35 15.75
C ILE A 115 -0.32 2.40 16.17
N ASP A 116 -0.93 3.57 16.09
CA ASP A 116 -2.36 3.75 16.33
C ASP A 116 -3.04 4.61 15.27
N ASN A 117 -4.35 4.41 15.08
CA ASN A 117 -5.21 5.28 14.29
C ASN A 117 -6.51 5.62 15.04
N PHE A 118 -6.40 5.79 16.35
CA PHE A 118 -7.51 6.20 17.19
C PHE A 118 -7.87 7.68 16.98
N LYS A 119 -9.06 8.04 17.45
CA LYS A 119 -9.43 9.45 17.59
C LYS A 119 -8.44 10.16 18.50
N LEU A 120 -8.12 11.40 18.19
CA LEU A 120 -7.20 12.24 18.98
C LEU A 120 -7.54 12.20 20.49
N GLY A 121 -6.49 12.01 21.28
CA GLY A 121 -6.58 11.96 22.73
C GLY A 121 -7.07 10.63 23.32
N THR A 122 -7.39 9.61 22.51
CA THR A 122 -7.85 8.31 23.00
C THR A 122 -6.80 7.61 23.88
N LEU A 123 -5.56 7.52 23.41
CA LEU A 123 -4.46 6.94 24.21
C LEU A 123 -4.24 7.70 25.52
N ALA A 124 -4.27 9.04 25.50
CA ALA A 124 -4.13 9.84 26.69
C ALA A 124 -5.27 9.63 27.71
N LYS A 125 -6.52 9.43 27.23
CA LYS A 125 -7.66 9.06 28.09
C LYS A 125 -7.49 7.70 28.77
N TRP A 126 -6.76 6.79 28.15
CA TRP A 126 -6.42 5.48 28.72
C TRP A 126 -5.15 5.51 29.59
N GLY A 127 -4.62 6.71 29.87
CA GLY A 127 -3.44 6.91 30.71
C GLY A 127 -2.11 6.99 29.93
N PHE A 128 -2.11 6.81 28.62
CA PHE A 128 -0.90 6.83 27.78
C PHE A 128 -0.65 8.23 27.19
N SER A 129 -0.37 9.21 28.06
CA SER A 129 0.02 10.55 27.66
C SER A 129 1.45 10.62 27.12
N ASP A 130 1.82 11.73 26.48
CA ASP A 130 3.22 11.93 26.06
C ASP A 130 4.19 11.83 27.23
N ALA A 131 3.85 12.39 28.41
CA ALA A 131 4.64 12.28 29.61
C ALA A 131 4.80 10.80 30.09
N TRP A 132 3.74 10.02 30.00
CA TRP A 132 3.81 8.59 30.33
C TRP A 132 4.81 7.85 29.42
N PHE A 133 4.79 8.10 28.12
CA PHE A 133 5.74 7.51 27.20
C PHE A 133 7.18 7.95 27.48
N ASP A 134 7.37 9.24 27.76
CA ASP A 134 8.71 9.78 28.05
C ASP A 134 9.31 9.18 29.32
N GLU A 135 8.49 8.82 30.31
CA GLU A 135 8.91 8.18 31.55
C GLU A 135 9.06 6.66 31.41
N ARG A 136 8.06 5.98 30.86
CA ARG A 136 7.94 4.51 30.92
C ARG A 136 8.46 3.81 29.66
N ALA A 137 8.42 4.47 28.52
CA ALA A 137 8.78 3.88 27.23
C ALA A 137 9.58 4.87 26.32
N PRO A 138 10.66 5.50 26.83
CA PRO A 138 11.35 6.61 26.16
C PRO A 138 12.04 6.20 24.84
N ARG A 139 12.18 4.92 24.56
CA ARG A 139 12.78 4.39 23.32
C ARG A 139 11.75 4.05 22.24
N VAL A 140 10.46 4.07 22.58
CA VAL A 140 9.39 3.68 21.65
C VAL A 140 9.20 4.76 20.57
N VAL A 141 9.19 4.34 19.33
CA VAL A 141 8.73 5.15 18.19
C VAL A 141 7.20 5.05 18.15
N ARG A 142 6.52 6.18 18.34
CA ARG A 142 5.05 6.24 18.35
C ARG A 142 4.56 6.80 17.03
N CYS A 143 3.80 6.04 16.26
CA CYS A 143 3.22 6.48 15.00
C CYS A 143 1.70 6.61 15.12
N SER A 144 1.18 7.81 14.96
CA SER A 144 -0.25 8.08 14.99
C SER A 144 -0.74 8.50 13.60
N ILE A 145 -1.78 7.80 13.09
CA ILE A 145 -2.36 8.06 11.78
C ILE A 145 -3.78 8.59 11.97
N THR A 146 -4.04 9.80 11.50
CA THR A 146 -5.35 10.48 11.65
C THR A 146 -5.94 10.89 10.31
N GLY A 147 -7.19 11.34 10.28
CA GLY A 147 -7.81 11.85 9.06
C GLY A 147 -7.16 13.16 8.57
N TYR A 148 -6.97 14.13 9.49
CA TYR A 148 -6.59 15.51 9.13
C TYR A 148 -5.38 16.06 9.91
N GLY A 149 -4.72 15.25 10.72
CA GLY A 149 -3.64 15.72 11.62
C GLY A 149 -4.17 16.08 13.01
N SER A 150 -3.23 16.36 13.93
CA SER A 150 -3.56 16.67 15.34
C SER A 150 -3.90 18.15 15.58
N THR A 151 -3.72 19.00 14.58
CA THR A 151 -3.94 20.45 14.66
C THR A 151 -4.80 20.96 13.49
N GLY A 152 -5.22 22.21 13.56
CA GLY A 152 -6.01 22.84 12.51
C GLY A 152 -7.53 22.64 12.66
N PRO A 153 -8.33 23.28 11.78
CA PRO A 153 -9.78 23.35 11.94
C PRO A 153 -10.51 22.02 11.77
N LYS A 154 -9.89 21.03 11.14
CA LYS A 154 -10.47 19.71 10.87
C LYS A 154 -9.92 18.59 11.78
N ALA A 155 -9.05 18.89 12.73
CA ALA A 155 -8.35 17.89 13.55
C ALA A 155 -9.29 16.92 14.29
N ALA A 156 -10.47 17.39 14.71
CA ALA A 156 -11.46 16.57 15.41
C ALA A 156 -12.38 15.74 14.48
N LEU A 157 -12.31 15.95 13.15
CA LEU A 157 -13.18 15.27 12.21
C LEU A 157 -12.67 13.86 11.92
N PRO A 158 -13.59 12.88 11.73
CA PRO A 158 -13.22 11.56 11.24
C PRO A 158 -12.81 11.66 9.77
N GLY A 159 -11.76 10.92 9.40
CA GLY A 159 -11.32 10.80 8.01
C GLY A 159 -11.36 9.36 7.53
N TYR A 160 -12.03 9.14 6.39
CA TYR A 160 -11.98 7.90 5.63
C TYR A 160 -11.41 8.18 4.25
N ASP A 161 -10.71 7.24 3.67
CA ASP A 161 -10.08 7.35 2.36
C ASP A 161 -10.97 8.03 1.31
N PHE A 162 -12.22 7.56 1.18
CA PHE A 162 -13.16 8.10 0.19
C PHE A 162 -13.43 9.61 0.37
N ILE A 163 -13.59 10.04 1.62
CA ILE A 163 -13.80 11.46 1.94
C ILE A 163 -12.53 12.26 1.64
N LEU A 164 -11.37 11.71 1.98
CA LEU A 164 -10.09 12.39 1.76
C LEU A 164 -9.73 12.46 0.27
N GLN A 165 -10.07 11.46 -0.54
CA GLN A 165 -9.97 11.56 -2.00
C GLN A 165 -10.82 12.72 -2.55
N ALA A 166 -12.02 12.93 -2.01
CA ALA A 166 -12.87 14.05 -2.42
C ALA A 166 -12.32 15.41 -1.97
N GLU A 167 -11.97 15.55 -0.69
CA GLU A 167 -11.59 16.84 -0.11
C GLU A 167 -10.16 17.30 -0.45
N SER A 168 -9.25 16.37 -0.77
CA SER A 168 -7.87 16.70 -1.18
C SER A 168 -7.74 17.16 -2.63
N GLY A 169 -8.78 17.01 -3.42
CA GLY A 169 -8.74 17.32 -4.86
C GLY A 169 -8.41 16.12 -5.76
N LEU A 170 -8.04 14.95 -5.23
CA LEU A 170 -7.74 13.76 -6.05
C LEU A 170 -8.90 13.38 -6.96
N MET A 171 -10.15 13.37 -6.45
CA MET A 171 -11.31 13.07 -7.29
C MET A 171 -11.57 14.13 -8.36
N SER A 172 -11.18 15.37 -8.15
CA SER A 172 -11.39 16.45 -9.12
C SER A 172 -10.61 16.27 -10.41
N ILE A 173 -9.55 15.46 -10.38
CA ILE A 173 -8.67 15.18 -11.52
C ILE A 173 -8.84 13.76 -12.08
N CYS A 174 -9.67 12.92 -11.44
CA CYS A 174 -9.96 11.55 -11.86
C CYS A 174 -11.32 11.47 -12.58
N GLY A 175 -11.36 10.74 -13.69
CA GLY A 175 -12.56 10.52 -14.50
C GLY A 175 -12.46 11.18 -15.87
N GLU A 176 -13.46 10.91 -16.73
CA GLU A 176 -13.58 11.50 -18.06
C GLU A 176 -13.76 13.02 -17.98
N PRO A 177 -13.30 13.78 -19.01
CA PRO A 177 -13.34 15.26 -19.01
C PRO A 177 -14.73 15.81 -18.66
N ASP A 178 -15.77 15.28 -19.30
CA ASP A 178 -17.16 15.70 -19.13
C ASP A 178 -17.95 14.81 -18.17
N GLY A 179 -17.26 13.83 -17.52
CA GLY A 179 -17.87 12.91 -16.57
C GLY A 179 -17.94 13.47 -15.16
N THR A 180 -18.44 12.65 -14.21
CA THR A 180 -18.42 12.96 -12.78
C THR A 180 -17.02 12.75 -12.20
N PRO A 181 -16.60 13.50 -11.16
CA PRO A 181 -15.40 13.20 -10.38
C PRO A 181 -15.45 11.76 -9.84
N THR A 182 -14.39 10.99 -10.08
CA THR A 182 -14.35 9.56 -9.76
C THR A 182 -13.23 9.25 -8.79
N LYS A 183 -13.51 8.42 -7.77
CA LYS A 183 -12.47 7.93 -6.87
C LYS A 183 -11.55 6.91 -7.55
N TYR A 184 -10.35 6.72 -7.04
CA TYR A 184 -9.50 5.61 -7.43
C TYR A 184 -10.12 4.26 -7.01
N GLY A 185 -9.88 3.21 -7.77
CA GLY A 185 -10.53 1.90 -7.59
C GLY A 185 -10.27 1.22 -6.25
N VAL A 186 -9.09 1.44 -5.64
CA VAL A 186 -8.74 1.02 -4.28
C VAL A 186 -8.73 2.21 -3.34
N ALA A 187 -8.68 1.99 -2.02
CA ALA A 187 -8.50 3.03 -1.00
C ALA A 187 -7.04 3.54 -1.03
N ILE A 188 -6.71 4.30 -2.07
CA ILE A 188 -5.33 4.66 -2.42
C ILE A 188 -4.69 5.60 -1.39
N VAL A 189 -5.47 6.48 -0.75
CA VAL A 189 -4.98 7.38 0.28
C VAL A 189 -4.55 6.60 1.53
N ASP A 190 -5.34 5.60 1.94
CA ASP A 190 -4.98 4.70 3.03
C ASP A 190 -3.69 3.93 2.73
N VAL A 191 -3.60 3.31 1.55
CA VAL A 191 -2.42 2.54 1.14
C VAL A 191 -1.17 3.42 1.13
N CYS A 192 -1.22 4.60 0.50
CA CYS A 192 -0.10 5.53 0.47
C CYS A 192 0.27 6.05 1.85
N THR A 193 -0.71 6.36 2.70
CA THR A 193 -0.46 6.78 4.09
C THR A 193 0.24 5.66 4.88
N GLY A 194 -0.17 4.41 4.70
CA GLY A 194 0.51 3.25 5.31
C GLY A 194 1.96 3.13 4.87
N MET A 195 2.25 3.33 3.58
CA MET A 195 3.61 3.34 3.03
C MET A 195 4.44 4.51 3.60
N LEU A 196 3.88 5.71 3.67
CA LEU A 196 4.53 6.89 4.25
C LEU A 196 4.79 6.71 5.74
N ALA A 197 3.85 6.09 6.47
CA ALA A 197 4.02 5.77 7.89
C ALA A 197 5.18 4.78 8.09
N CYS A 198 5.27 3.75 7.27
CA CYS A 198 6.40 2.81 7.30
C CYS A 198 7.73 3.55 7.07
N ASN A 199 7.84 4.41 6.05
CA ASN A 199 9.03 5.23 5.80
C ASN A 199 9.40 6.11 6.99
N ALA A 200 8.44 6.81 7.57
CA ALA A 200 8.67 7.70 8.70
C ALA A 200 9.12 6.94 9.96
N ILE A 201 8.53 5.76 10.21
CA ILE A 201 8.94 4.87 11.30
C ILE A 201 10.39 4.38 11.10
N LEU A 202 10.76 3.96 9.89
CA LEU A 202 12.14 3.53 9.59
C LEU A 202 13.13 4.68 9.79
N ALA A 203 12.81 5.89 9.39
CA ALA A 203 13.61 7.09 9.65
C ALA A 203 13.74 7.37 11.15
N ALA A 204 12.65 7.24 11.92
CA ALA A 204 12.65 7.42 13.36
C ALA A 204 13.47 6.34 14.10
N LEU A 205 13.42 5.08 13.63
CA LEU A 205 14.28 4.00 14.13
C LEU A 205 15.76 4.29 13.86
N ASN A 206 16.09 4.77 12.66
CA ASN A 206 17.46 5.16 12.34
C ASN A 206 17.95 6.32 13.25
N ALA A 207 17.14 7.35 13.44
CA ALA A 207 17.45 8.45 14.37
C ALA A 207 17.65 7.96 15.82
N ARG A 208 16.90 6.94 16.24
CA ARG A 208 17.01 6.31 17.57
C ARG A 208 18.38 5.67 17.80
N HIS A 209 19.05 5.17 16.77
CA HIS A 209 20.41 4.61 16.91
C HIS A 209 21.41 5.65 17.43
N GLY A 210 21.29 6.90 17.01
CA GLY A 210 22.15 7.99 17.47
C GLY A 210 21.70 8.61 18.79
N SER A 211 20.39 8.83 18.95
CA SER A 211 19.84 9.54 20.12
C SER A 211 19.58 8.66 21.33
N GLY A 212 19.47 7.34 21.15
CA GLY A 212 19.02 6.41 22.17
C GLY A 212 17.52 6.52 22.54
N ARG A 213 16.78 7.50 21.96
CA ARG A 213 15.37 7.80 22.26
C ARG A 213 14.48 7.61 21.03
N GLY A 214 13.27 7.12 21.28
CA GLY A 214 12.20 7.15 20.30
C GLY A 214 11.64 8.57 20.10
N GLN A 215 10.66 8.68 19.23
CA GLN A 215 9.98 9.94 18.95
C GLN A 215 8.54 9.71 18.51
N LYS A 216 7.74 10.76 18.55
CA LYS A 216 6.41 10.76 17.95
C LYS A 216 6.52 11.02 16.46
N VAL A 217 5.82 10.22 15.69
CA VAL A 217 5.62 10.33 14.25
C VAL A 217 4.13 10.53 14.03
N GLU A 218 3.76 11.56 13.32
CA GLU A 218 2.36 11.87 13.01
C GLU A 218 2.17 11.90 11.51
N LEU A 219 1.10 11.26 11.05
CA LEU A 219 0.64 11.32 9.67
C LEU A 219 -0.86 11.59 9.61
N SER A 220 -1.28 12.24 8.53
CA SER A 220 -2.69 12.34 8.21
C SER A 220 -2.98 11.86 6.81
N LEU A 221 -4.17 11.29 6.63
CA LEU A 221 -4.67 10.89 5.33
C LEU A 221 -4.76 12.11 4.39
N TYR A 222 -5.18 13.27 4.91
CA TYR A 222 -5.32 14.51 4.14
C TYR A 222 -3.99 15.00 3.58
N GLU A 223 -2.94 15.08 4.41
CA GLU A 223 -1.60 15.51 3.98
C GLU A 223 -0.98 14.51 3.01
N SER A 224 -1.17 13.21 3.26
CA SER A 224 -0.76 12.15 2.33
C SER A 224 -1.44 12.30 0.97
N ALA A 225 -2.73 12.60 0.94
CA ALA A 225 -3.47 12.81 -0.30
C ALA A 225 -3.00 14.07 -1.05
N LEU A 226 -2.73 15.18 -0.34
CA LEU A 226 -2.13 16.38 -0.95
C LEU A 226 -0.75 16.10 -1.52
N HIS A 227 0.09 15.34 -0.80
CA HIS A 227 1.42 14.94 -1.28
C HIS A 227 1.35 14.12 -2.59
N MET A 228 0.31 13.29 -2.75
CA MET A 228 0.09 12.49 -3.97
C MET A 228 -0.26 13.31 -5.21
N LEU A 229 -0.67 14.57 -5.09
CA LEU A 229 -1.01 15.43 -6.22
C LEU A 229 0.21 15.83 -7.07
N VAL A 230 1.42 15.72 -6.54
CA VAL A 230 2.72 15.91 -7.20
C VAL A 230 2.72 17.09 -8.21
N ASN A 231 2.89 16.78 -9.51
CA ASN A 231 2.95 17.77 -10.59
C ASN A 231 1.64 18.52 -10.80
N VAL A 232 0.50 17.93 -10.48
CA VAL A 232 -0.81 18.59 -10.64
C VAL A 232 -0.94 19.73 -9.62
N ALA A 233 -0.58 19.49 -8.36
CA ALA A 233 -0.51 20.54 -7.35
C ALA A 233 0.50 21.62 -7.74
N SER A 234 1.69 21.24 -8.23
CA SER A 234 2.71 22.18 -8.69
C SER A 234 2.19 23.07 -9.85
N ASN A 235 1.47 22.46 -10.81
CA ASN A 235 0.87 23.22 -11.90
C ASN A 235 -0.10 24.30 -11.39
N VAL A 236 -0.94 23.96 -10.40
CA VAL A 236 -1.89 24.92 -9.79
C VAL A 236 -1.13 26.02 -9.06
N LEU A 237 -0.15 25.64 -8.22
CA LEU A 237 0.62 26.61 -7.41
C LEU A 237 1.43 27.58 -8.27
N VAL A 238 1.96 27.14 -9.41
CA VAL A 238 2.78 27.97 -10.31
C VAL A 238 1.91 28.83 -11.25
N SER A 239 0.82 28.28 -11.79
CA SER A 239 0.03 28.95 -12.82
C SER A 239 -1.20 29.68 -12.29
N GLY A 240 -1.63 29.36 -11.07
CA GLY A 240 -2.92 29.81 -10.49
C GLY A 240 -4.14 29.20 -11.18
N ARG A 241 -3.95 28.24 -12.09
CA ARG A 241 -5.02 27.59 -12.85
C ARG A 241 -5.27 26.18 -12.34
N GLY A 242 -6.53 25.83 -12.08
CA GLY A 242 -6.93 24.49 -11.68
C GLY A 242 -6.66 23.46 -12.79
N GLY A 243 -6.33 22.25 -12.37
CA GLY A 243 -6.27 21.08 -13.25
C GLY A 243 -7.68 20.68 -13.68
N GLY A 244 -7.79 20.10 -14.91
CA GLY A 244 -9.01 19.45 -15.38
C GLY A 244 -8.89 17.93 -15.29
N ARG A 245 -9.98 17.23 -15.58
CA ARG A 245 -9.96 15.80 -15.82
C ARG A 245 -9.55 15.54 -17.27
N PHE A 246 -8.70 14.56 -17.49
CA PHE A 246 -8.20 14.18 -18.80
C PHE A 246 -8.50 12.71 -19.15
N GLY A 247 -9.41 12.07 -18.40
CA GLY A 247 -9.62 10.62 -18.52
C GLY A 247 -8.30 9.87 -18.27
N ASN A 248 -7.89 9.07 -19.25
CA ASN A 248 -6.58 8.40 -19.23
C ASN A 248 -5.45 9.28 -19.83
N GLY A 249 -5.77 10.48 -20.30
CA GLY A 249 -4.80 11.37 -20.96
C GLY A 249 -3.85 12.07 -19.98
N HIS A 250 -2.61 12.28 -20.38
CA HIS A 250 -1.66 13.09 -19.61
C HIS A 250 -1.82 14.58 -19.96
N PRO A 251 -1.86 15.51 -19.00
CA PRO A 251 -2.11 16.94 -19.27
C PRO A 251 -1.06 17.60 -20.18
N SER A 252 0.19 17.14 -20.14
CA SER A 252 1.34 17.80 -20.78
C SER A 252 2.10 16.92 -21.78
N ILE A 253 1.62 15.71 -22.08
CA ILE A 253 2.27 14.76 -23.01
C ILE A 253 1.22 14.18 -23.97
N VAL A 254 1.53 14.12 -25.26
CA VAL A 254 0.68 13.55 -26.31
C VAL A 254 1.56 12.80 -27.32
N PRO A 255 1.17 11.57 -27.72
CA PRO A 255 0.13 10.72 -27.15
C PRO A 255 0.54 10.09 -25.81
N TYR A 256 -0.36 10.10 -24.85
CA TYR A 256 -0.22 9.40 -23.58
C TYR A 256 -1.63 9.12 -23.04
N THR A 257 -2.26 8.05 -23.53
CA THR A 257 -3.66 7.69 -23.20
C THR A 257 -3.98 6.27 -23.66
N THR A 258 -5.25 5.91 -23.61
CA THR A 258 -5.76 4.63 -24.11
C THR A 258 -6.44 4.81 -25.47
N TYR A 259 -6.28 3.82 -26.35
CA TYR A 259 -6.87 3.79 -27.67
C TYR A 259 -7.60 2.46 -27.92
N ALA A 260 -8.66 2.51 -28.72
CA ALA A 260 -9.31 1.31 -29.21
C ALA A 260 -8.51 0.75 -30.40
N ALA A 261 -8.03 -0.48 -30.28
CA ALA A 261 -7.61 -1.29 -31.41
C ALA A 261 -8.83 -2.08 -31.95
N LYS A 262 -8.61 -2.90 -32.98
CA LYS A 262 -9.68 -3.67 -33.62
C LYS A 262 -10.47 -4.58 -32.68
N ASP A 263 -9.83 -5.13 -31.64
CA ASP A 263 -10.36 -6.16 -30.77
C ASP A 263 -10.51 -5.73 -29.29
N ALA A 264 -9.71 -4.78 -28.81
CA ALA A 264 -9.74 -4.34 -27.43
C ALA A 264 -9.08 -2.97 -27.24
N MET A 265 -9.08 -2.46 -26.00
CA MET A 265 -8.38 -1.23 -25.62
C MET A 265 -6.91 -1.51 -25.30
N MET A 266 -6.03 -0.59 -25.69
CA MET A 266 -4.61 -0.60 -25.33
C MET A 266 -4.15 0.76 -24.81
N ALA A 267 -3.12 0.76 -23.98
CA ALA A 267 -2.43 1.95 -23.51
C ALA A 267 -1.22 2.24 -24.39
N LEU A 268 -1.01 3.50 -24.73
CA LEU A 268 0.15 3.99 -25.48
C LEU A 268 0.72 5.21 -24.76
N ALA A 269 2.04 5.20 -24.49
CA ALA A 269 2.72 6.28 -23.77
C ALA A 269 3.99 6.69 -24.52
N ILE A 270 4.02 7.90 -25.07
CA ILE A 270 5.14 8.42 -25.84
C ILE A 270 5.75 9.62 -25.12
N GLY A 271 6.92 9.42 -24.51
CA GLY A 271 7.56 10.41 -23.67
C GLY A 271 8.43 11.45 -24.41
N ASN A 272 8.76 11.23 -25.70
CA ASN A 272 9.62 12.13 -26.47
C ASN A 272 9.38 12.01 -27.98
N ASP A 273 9.92 12.99 -28.75
CA ASP A 273 9.70 13.09 -30.18
C ASP A 273 10.34 11.95 -30.96
N THR A 274 11.46 11.39 -30.52
CA THR A 274 12.09 10.21 -31.14
C THR A 274 11.19 8.97 -31.04
N GLN A 275 10.54 8.76 -29.89
CA GLN A 275 9.55 7.67 -29.75
C GLN A 275 8.32 7.92 -30.61
N PHE A 276 7.91 9.18 -30.75
CA PHE A 276 6.80 9.54 -31.63
C PHE A 276 7.09 9.20 -33.09
N ALA A 277 8.27 9.58 -33.62
CA ALA A 277 8.68 9.26 -34.99
C ALA A 277 8.68 7.74 -35.25
N LYS A 278 9.18 6.93 -34.30
CA LYS A 278 9.12 5.47 -34.39
C LYS A 278 7.68 4.94 -34.40
N CYS A 279 6.84 5.48 -33.52
CA CYS A 279 5.42 5.12 -33.48
C CYS A 279 4.71 5.45 -34.80
N ALA A 280 4.88 6.67 -35.32
CA ALA A 280 4.33 7.11 -36.58
C ALA A 280 4.73 6.18 -37.72
N SER A 281 6.00 5.80 -37.82
CA SER A 281 6.49 4.84 -38.80
C SER A 281 5.82 3.46 -38.69
N VAL A 282 5.65 2.93 -37.45
CA VAL A 282 4.99 1.64 -37.19
C VAL A 282 3.50 1.70 -37.59
N LEU A 283 2.85 2.85 -37.36
CA LEU A 283 1.46 3.07 -37.71
C LEU A 283 1.25 3.27 -39.22
N GLY A 284 2.33 3.35 -40.01
CA GLY A 284 2.27 3.55 -41.47
C GLY A 284 2.26 5.02 -41.92
N HIS A 285 2.56 5.93 -40.98
CA HIS A 285 2.49 7.38 -41.18
C HIS A 285 3.82 8.08 -40.83
N PRO A 286 4.96 7.71 -41.43
CA PRO A 286 6.26 8.31 -41.10
C PRO A 286 6.28 9.84 -41.29
N GLU A 287 5.44 10.40 -42.18
CA GLU A 287 5.31 11.84 -42.43
C GLU A 287 4.84 12.64 -41.20
N TRP A 288 4.21 12.01 -40.20
CA TRP A 288 3.79 12.72 -39.00
C TRP A 288 4.99 13.23 -38.17
N ALA A 289 6.17 12.64 -38.35
CA ALA A 289 7.38 13.08 -37.63
C ALA A 289 7.85 14.46 -38.08
N ASP A 290 7.53 14.85 -39.31
CA ASP A 290 7.90 16.14 -39.94
C ASP A 290 6.72 17.12 -40.02
N ASP A 291 5.51 16.70 -39.67
CA ASP A 291 4.33 17.56 -39.65
C ASP A 291 4.44 18.60 -38.54
N PRO A 292 4.38 19.92 -38.83
CA PRO A 292 4.49 20.96 -37.81
C PRO A 292 3.48 20.85 -36.66
N ARG A 293 2.34 20.17 -36.88
CA ARG A 293 1.31 19.93 -35.86
C ARG A 293 1.67 18.80 -34.94
N PHE A 294 2.59 17.88 -35.33
CA PHE A 294 2.89 16.64 -34.59
C PHE A 294 4.37 16.45 -34.24
N ALA A 295 5.28 17.14 -34.96
CA ALA A 295 6.73 16.92 -34.85
C ALA A 295 7.29 17.07 -33.40
N THR A 296 6.73 17.96 -32.59
CA THR A 296 7.16 18.17 -31.23
C THR A 296 6.05 17.85 -30.21
N ASN A 297 6.42 17.44 -28.99
CA ASN A 297 5.42 17.24 -27.93
C ASN A 297 4.55 18.49 -27.71
N ARG A 298 5.16 19.67 -27.72
CA ARG A 298 4.43 20.93 -27.55
C ARG A 298 3.35 21.09 -28.65
N ALA A 299 3.71 20.88 -29.93
CA ALA A 299 2.77 20.95 -31.02
C ALA A 299 1.63 19.93 -30.88
N ARG A 300 1.95 18.68 -30.50
CA ARG A 300 0.94 17.64 -30.25
C ARG A 300 0.01 17.98 -29.09
N VAL A 301 0.51 18.61 -28.01
CA VAL A 301 -0.33 19.09 -26.91
C VAL A 301 -1.27 20.20 -27.35
N GLU A 302 -0.78 21.14 -28.17
CA GLU A 302 -1.58 22.23 -28.77
C GLU A 302 -2.65 21.68 -29.75
N HIS A 303 -2.34 20.59 -30.45
CA HIS A 303 -3.24 19.94 -31.44
C HIS A 303 -3.73 18.55 -30.93
N ARG A 304 -3.93 18.40 -29.63
CA ARG A 304 -4.24 17.11 -28.97
C ARG A 304 -5.33 16.30 -29.69
N LEU A 305 -6.49 16.89 -29.90
CA LEU A 305 -7.63 16.19 -30.52
C LEU A 305 -7.30 15.64 -31.91
N LEU A 306 -6.50 16.39 -32.69
CA LEU A 306 -6.08 15.97 -34.03
C LEU A 306 -5.06 14.82 -33.94
N ALA A 307 -4.06 14.94 -33.06
CA ALA A 307 -3.04 13.92 -32.88
C ALA A 307 -3.64 12.61 -32.34
N ASP A 308 -4.44 12.68 -31.25
CA ASP A 308 -5.09 11.51 -30.67
C ASP A 308 -6.08 10.86 -31.65
N GLY A 309 -6.82 11.67 -32.45
CA GLY A 309 -7.74 11.17 -33.47
C GLY A 309 -7.03 10.40 -34.61
N ALA A 310 -5.94 10.94 -35.13
CA ALA A 310 -5.15 10.28 -36.19
C ALA A 310 -4.55 8.94 -35.69
N ILE A 311 -4.03 8.92 -34.48
CA ILE A 311 -3.49 7.69 -33.86
C ILE A 311 -4.60 6.66 -33.62
N ALA A 312 -5.76 7.09 -33.13
CA ALA A 312 -6.91 6.22 -32.92
C ALA A 312 -7.38 5.55 -34.24
N GLU A 313 -7.47 6.31 -35.31
CA GLU A 313 -7.82 5.79 -36.62
C GLU A 313 -6.83 4.74 -37.13
N ALA A 314 -5.53 5.00 -37.01
CA ALA A 314 -4.50 4.04 -37.39
C ALA A 314 -4.54 2.76 -36.57
N LEU A 315 -4.69 2.88 -35.23
CA LEU A 315 -4.72 1.73 -34.31
C LEU A 315 -5.96 0.85 -34.49
N ALA A 316 -7.08 1.39 -34.94
CA ALA A 316 -8.30 0.62 -35.25
C ALA A 316 -8.10 -0.43 -36.37
N GLY A 317 -7.04 -0.31 -37.16
CA GLY A 317 -6.76 -1.19 -38.30
C GLY A 317 -6.25 -2.59 -37.97
N ASP A 318 -5.72 -2.83 -36.72
CA ASP A 318 -5.11 -4.12 -36.34
C ASP A 318 -5.43 -4.48 -34.88
N THR A 319 -5.14 -5.72 -34.49
CA THR A 319 -5.39 -6.22 -33.12
C THR A 319 -4.37 -5.69 -32.14
N VAL A 320 -4.75 -5.67 -30.84
CA VAL A 320 -3.85 -5.25 -29.75
C VAL A 320 -2.54 -6.04 -29.80
N ASP A 321 -2.59 -7.36 -29.93
CA ASP A 321 -1.38 -8.19 -29.90
C ASP A 321 -0.42 -7.88 -31.03
N ASN A 322 -0.95 -7.64 -32.24
CA ASN A 322 -0.14 -7.23 -33.40
C ASN A 322 0.50 -5.86 -33.17
N TRP A 323 -0.25 -4.89 -32.66
CA TRP A 323 0.29 -3.56 -32.34
C TRP A 323 1.35 -3.62 -31.23
N LEU A 324 1.11 -4.38 -30.17
CA LEU A 324 2.08 -4.55 -29.08
C LEU A 324 3.39 -5.16 -29.60
N ALA A 325 3.31 -6.19 -30.47
CA ALA A 325 4.50 -6.80 -31.06
C ALA A 325 5.31 -5.79 -31.88
N LYS A 326 4.64 -5.03 -32.79
CA LYS A 326 5.28 -4.04 -33.65
C LYS A 326 5.89 -2.86 -32.86
N LEU A 327 5.14 -2.29 -31.92
CA LEU A 327 5.55 -1.11 -31.16
C LEU A 327 6.68 -1.42 -30.15
N LYS A 328 6.57 -2.57 -29.45
CA LYS A 328 7.62 -3.03 -28.52
C LYS A 328 8.94 -3.32 -29.24
N ALA A 329 8.90 -3.85 -30.46
CA ALA A 329 10.09 -4.13 -31.26
C ALA A 329 10.93 -2.88 -31.55
N VAL A 330 10.31 -1.70 -31.61
CA VAL A 330 11.00 -0.42 -31.82
C VAL A 330 11.19 0.38 -30.53
N GLY A 331 10.86 -0.19 -29.37
CA GLY A 331 11.03 0.43 -28.06
C GLY A 331 9.99 1.52 -27.72
N VAL A 332 8.78 1.44 -28.29
CA VAL A 332 7.66 2.33 -27.95
C VAL A 332 6.88 1.72 -26.79
N PRO A 333 6.73 2.42 -25.64
CA PRO A 333 5.97 1.93 -24.49
C PRO A 333 4.49 1.79 -24.80
N CYS A 334 3.98 0.58 -24.70
CA CYS A 334 2.57 0.25 -24.90
C CYS A 334 2.19 -1.00 -24.11
N GLY A 335 0.92 -1.15 -23.80
CA GLY A 335 0.42 -2.29 -23.01
C GLY A 335 -1.05 -2.58 -23.25
N ARG A 336 -1.44 -3.83 -22.99
CA ARG A 336 -2.84 -4.24 -22.91
C ARG A 336 -3.42 -3.75 -21.57
N ILE A 337 -4.71 -3.41 -21.56
CA ILE A 337 -5.44 -3.15 -20.32
C ILE A 337 -5.92 -4.50 -19.79
N ASN A 338 -5.22 -5.02 -18.80
CA ASN A 338 -5.54 -6.29 -18.16
C ASN A 338 -6.60 -6.13 -17.07
N SER A 339 -7.45 -7.12 -16.91
CA SER A 339 -8.19 -7.32 -15.67
C SER A 339 -7.26 -7.69 -14.52
N VAL A 340 -7.73 -7.58 -13.27
CA VAL A 340 -6.94 -8.02 -12.10
C VAL A 340 -6.59 -9.50 -12.20
N ALA A 341 -7.50 -10.35 -12.66
CA ALA A 341 -7.25 -11.79 -12.83
C ALA A 341 -6.14 -12.06 -13.86
N GLU A 342 -6.16 -11.37 -15.01
CA GLU A 342 -5.11 -11.49 -16.02
C GLU A 342 -3.77 -10.98 -15.51
N ALA A 343 -3.74 -9.85 -14.79
CA ALA A 343 -2.51 -9.33 -14.19
C ALA A 343 -1.90 -10.28 -13.15
N LEU A 344 -2.73 -10.95 -12.33
CA LEU A 344 -2.28 -11.96 -11.38
C LEU A 344 -1.78 -13.25 -12.06
N ALA A 345 -2.29 -13.57 -13.25
CA ALA A 345 -1.86 -14.72 -14.05
C ALA A 345 -0.68 -14.41 -14.99
N ASP A 346 -0.28 -13.14 -15.10
CA ASP A 346 0.78 -12.70 -16.01
C ASP A 346 2.12 -13.42 -15.73
N PRO A 347 2.87 -13.86 -16.76
CA PRO A 347 4.18 -14.47 -16.59
C PRO A 347 5.17 -13.63 -15.77
N GLN A 348 5.12 -12.30 -15.86
CA GLN A 348 5.95 -11.40 -15.05
C GLN A 348 5.59 -11.49 -13.57
N THR A 349 4.31 -11.57 -13.23
CA THR A 349 3.81 -11.77 -11.86
C THR A 349 4.35 -13.07 -11.27
N GLN A 350 4.33 -14.15 -12.06
CA GLN A 350 4.87 -15.45 -11.66
C GLN A 350 6.39 -15.41 -11.51
N ALA A 351 7.11 -14.90 -12.53
CA ALA A 351 8.57 -14.77 -12.51
C ALA A 351 9.09 -13.90 -11.35
N ARG A 352 8.32 -12.90 -10.92
CA ARG A 352 8.63 -12.06 -9.76
C ARG A 352 8.12 -12.60 -8.43
N GLN A 353 7.52 -13.81 -8.44
CA GLN A 353 6.97 -14.46 -7.24
C GLN A 353 6.03 -13.50 -6.45
N MET A 354 5.11 -12.86 -7.18
CA MET A 354 4.17 -11.92 -6.58
C MET A 354 2.89 -12.57 -6.06
N ILE A 355 2.81 -13.90 -6.05
CA ILE A 355 1.76 -14.68 -5.41
C ILE A 355 2.40 -15.57 -4.35
N GLU A 356 2.09 -15.30 -3.11
CA GLU A 356 2.47 -16.12 -1.95
C GLU A 356 1.41 -17.15 -1.66
N THR A 357 1.84 -18.36 -1.28
CA THR A 357 0.93 -19.45 -0.89
C THR A 357 1.24 -19.89 0.53
N LEU A 358 0.26 -19.81 1.41
CA LEU A 358 0.38 -20.06 2.85
C LEU A 358 -0.64 -21.09 3.30
N GLN A 359 -0.36 -21.78 4.41
CA GLN A 359 -1.34 -22.60 5.12
C GLN A 359 -2.00 -21.74 6.20
N HIS A 360 -3.32 -21.58 6.11
CA HIS A 360 -4.12 -20.83 7.08
C HIS A 360 -4.96 -21.81 7.93
N PRO A 361 -5.10 -21.60 9.24
CA PRO A 361 -5.73 -22.58 10.14
C PRO A 361 -7.19 -22.92 9.78
N THR A 362 -7.96 -21.97 9.26
CA THR A 362 -9.39 -22.19 8.92
C THR A 362 -9.68 -22.27 7.43
N ILE A 363 -8.75 -21.81 6.57
CA ILE A 363 -8.94 -21.75 5.10
C ILE A 363 -8.23 -22.92 4.40
N GLY A 364 -7.17 -23.44 5.01
CA GLY A 364 -6.22 -24.32 4.34
C GLY A 364 -5.27 -23.51 3.43
N THR A 365 -5.22 -23.80 2.15
CA THR A 365 -4.34 -23.08 1.22
C THR A 365 -4.87 -21.68 0.91
N LEU A 366 -4.15 -20.67 1.37
CA LEU A 366 -4.43 -19.24 1.13
C LEU A 366 -3.40 -18.65 0.18
N LYS A 367 -3.85 -17.93 -0.85
CA LYS A 367 -2.99 -17.17 -1.76
C LYS A 367 -3.14 -15.67 -1.49
N LEU A 368 -2.01 -14.97 -1.39
CA LEU A 368 -1.95 -13.52 -1.18
C LEU A 368 -1.00 -12.87 -2.19
N VAL A 369 -1.18 -11.56 -2.43
CA VAL A 369 -0.20 -10.78 -3.19
C VAL A 369 1.10 -10.68 -2.37
N GLY A 370 2.23 -11.00 -3.00
CA GLY A 370 3.55 -11.07 -2.38
C GLY A 370 4.17 -9.70 -2.09
N ILE A 371 5.42 -9.73 -1.65
CA ILE A 371 6.19 -8.55 -1.24
C ILE A 371 6.85 -7.90 -2.47
N PRO A 372 6.63 -6.59 -2.71
CA PRO A 372 7.13 -5.94 -3.93
C PRO A 372 8.63 -5.61 -3.89
N TYR A 373 9.24 -5.51 -2.72
CA TYR A 373 10.67 -5.22 -2.57
C TYR A 373 11.50 -6.48 -2.32
N LYS A 374 12.73 -6.50 -2.84
CA LYS A 374 13.68 -7.62 -2.75
C LYS A 374 15.00 -7.10 -2.20
N PHE A 375 15.39 -7.52 -0.99
CA PHE A 375 16.68 -7.18 -0.36
C PHE A 375 17.68 -8.29 -0.62
N SER A 376 18.90 -7.95 -1.05
CA SER A 376 19.95 -8.93 -1.34
C SER A 376 20.60 -9.53 -0.08
N GLY A 377 20.63 -8.80 1.03
CA GLY A 377 21.30 -9.22 2.26
C GLY A 377 20.35 -9.60 3.41
N THR A 378 19.14 -9.03 3.44
CA THR A 378 18.15 -9.24 4.50
C THR A 378 16.77 -9.49 3.89
N PRO A 379 16.53 -10.66 3.28
CA PRO A 379 15.35 -10.90 2.46
C PRO A 379 14.06 -10.70 3.27
N ALA A 380 13.13 -9.97 2.67
CA ALA A 380 11.78 -9.88 3.19
C ALA A 380 11.02 -11.19 2.92
N SER A 381 10.19 -11.61 3.86
CA SER A 381 9.50 -12.89 3.77
C SER A 381 8.11 -12.88 4.41
N VAL A 382 7.22 -13.69 3.86
CA VAL A 382 5.91 -13.98 4.47
C VAL A 382 6.08 -15.21 5.35
N ARG A 383 6.16 -15.01 6.66
CA ARG A 383 6.45 -16.05 7.65
C ARG A 383 5.19 -16.61 8.32
N ARG A 384 4.12 -15.82 8.37
CA ARG A 384 2.86 -16.19 9.03
C ARG A 384 1.66 -15.78 8.18
N PRO A 385 0.61 -16.62 8.08
CA PRO A 385 -0.65 -16.18 7.51
C PRO A 385 -1.28 -15.07 8.38
N PRO A 386 -2.27 -14.34 7.86
CA PRO A 386 -3.09 -13.44 8.67
C PRO A 386 -3.73 -14.22 9.81
N PRO A 387 -3.71 -13.71 11.05
CA PRO A 387 -4.21 -14.46 12.20
C PRO A 387 -5.74 -14.46 12.29
N THR A 388 -6.32 -15.51 12.84
CA THR A 388 -7.71 -15.47 13.34
C THR A 388 -7.78 -14.55 14.57
N LEU A 389 -9.00 -14.11 14.94
CA LEU A 389 -9.19 -13.19 16.06
C LEU A 389 -8.70 -13.81 17.39
N GLY A 390 -7.75 -13.15 18.05
CA GLY A 390 -7.21 -13.57 19.32
C GLY A 390 -6.40 -14.86 19.32
N GLU A 391 -6.00 -15.34 18.13
CA GLU A 391 -5.29 -16.62 17.96
C GLU A 391 -4.09 -16.80 18.89
N HIS A 392 -3.40 -15.72 19.21
CA HIS A 392 -2.16 -15.76 20.00
C HIS A 392 -2.31 -15.13 21.38
N THR A 393 -3.55 -14.93 21.87
CA THR A 393 -3.81 -14.21 23.13
C THR A 393 -3.10 -14.88 24.32
N GLU A 394 -3.27 -16.19 24.52
CA GLU A 394 -2.64 -16.91 25.63
C GLU A 394 -1.13 -16.96 25.53
N GLU A 395 -0.60 -17.20 24.32
CA GLU A 395 0.83 -17.21 24.04
C GLU A 395 1.46 -15.85 24.41
N ILE A 396 0.87 -14.74 23.93
CA ILE A 396 1.40 -13.40 24.20
C ILE A 396 1.33 -13.05 25.70
N LEU A 397 0.22 -13.34 26.36
CA LEU A 397 0.07 -13.05 27.79
C LEU A 397 1.07 -13.83 28.64
N ARG A 398 1.30 -15.09 28.30
CA ARG A 398 2.27 -15.93 29.00
C ARG A 398 3.71 -15.51 28.71
N ASP A 399 4.07 -15.43 27.42
CA ASP A 399 5.46 -15.31 27.01
C ASP A 399 5.97 -13.87 27.09
N GLU A 400 5.12 -12.87 26.84
CA GLU A 400 5.51 -11.47 26.90
C GLU A 400 5.24 -10.83 28.28
N LEU A 401 4.15 -11.23 28.96
CA LEU A 401 3.77 -10.61 30.24
C LEU A 401 3.98 -11.51 31.46
N GLY A 402 4.35 -12.77 31.25
CA GLY A 402 4.66 -13.71 32.35
C GLY A 402 3.43 -14.16 33.15
N LEU A 403 2.22 -14.09 32.56
CA LEU A 403 1.00 -14.50 33.24
C LEU A 403 0.87 -16.02 33.25
N ASP A 404 0.46 -16.57 34.37
CA ASP A 404 0.12 -17.98 34.48
C ASP A 404 -1.29 -18.30 33.94
N ALA A 405 -1.60 -19.59 33.85
CA ALA A 405 -2.89 -20.03 33.30
C ALA A 405 -4.09 -19.57 34.16
N ALA A 406 -3.92 -19.45 35.47
CA ALA A 406 -5.00 -19.01 36.37
C ALA A 406 -5.32 -17.51 36.14
N ALA A 407 -4.29 -16.68 36.04
CA ALA A 407 -4.46 -15.26 35.75
C ALA A 407 -5.11 -15.03 34.34
N ILE A 408 -4.70 -15.83 33.37
CA ILE A 408 -5.30 -15.76 31.99
C ILE A 408 -6.78 -16.19 32.04
N ALA A 409 -7.12 -17.24 32.78
CA ALA A 409 -8.51 -17.68 32.92
C ALA A 409 -9.38 -16.60 33.58
N ALA A 410 -8.89 -15.97 34.66
CA ALA A 410 -9.61 -14.86 35.30
C ALA A 410 -9.86 -13.68 34.35
N LEU A 411 -8.86 -13.30 33.56
CA LEU A 411 -9.02 -12.23 32.54
C LEU A 411 -10.10 -12.56 31.51
N ARG A 412 -10.27 -13.84 31.16
CA ARG A 412 -11.32 -14.30 30.23
C ARG A 412 -12.70 -14.24 30.90
N GLU A 413 -12.83 -14.69 32.17
CA GLU A 413 -14.06 -14.58 32.94
C GLU A 413 -14.51 -13.12 33.07
N ASP A 414 -13.59 -12.21 33.32
CA ASP A 414 -13.82 -10.77 33.43
C ASP A 414 -14.02 -10.07 32.07
N ARG A 415 -13.98 -10.80 30.97
CA ARG A 415 -14.12 -10.27 29.59
C ARG A 415 -13.10 -9.19 29.25
N VAL A 416 -11.90 -9.31 29.78
CA VAL A 416 -10.76 -8.45 29.46
C VAL A 416 -10.07 -8.90 28.17
N ILE A 417 -10.10 -10.22 27.92
CA ILE A 417 -9.53 -10.87 26.73
C ILE A 417 -10.55 -11.75 26.04
#